data_d666403e59e36e951a998b3daf355da8
#
_entry.id   d666403e59e36e951a998b3daf355da8
#
_cell.length_a   1.000
_cell.length_b   1.000
_cell.length_c   1.000
_cell.angle_alpha   90.00
_cell.angle_beta   90.00
_cell.angle_gamma   90.00
#
_symmetry.space_group_name_H-M   'P 1'
#
loop_
_entity.id
_entity.type
_entity.pdbx_description
1 polymer ?
#
loop_
_entity_poly.entity_id
_entity_poly.type
_entity_poly.pdbx_seq_one_letter_code
_entity_poly.pdbx_strand_id
1 'polypeptide(L)'
;MTSGVVPVSETIDFPYNMSENNETLFKTIISHCKEYGFVFPSSEIYDGLSAVYDYGQNGIELKNNIKRYWWESMTHLHDNIAGLDSSIFMHPRIWEASGHLAAFNDPMIDNKDSKKRYRADVLVEDYIAKLDGKIEKDIAKARKRFGDSFDEAQYRETSVNMKRILDERKKVYDRYAEVSGSGDLEGLHQLILDCEIADPVSGSRNWTDVRQFNLMFSTQMGSASDDTMTVYLRPETAQGIFVNFLNVQKTGRMKIPFGIAQIGKAFRNEIVARQFIFRMREFEQMEMQYFVKPGTEIDWFEQWKAARMKWHKNLGLGDDKYRFHDHEKLAHYANAATDIEFEMPFGFSEVEGVHSRTNFDLSQHEKYSGKKLRYYDPELGDSYVPYVVETSIGVDRLFLSIMCGSYVEEELENGSSRVVLKLPPALAPTKVAVLPLVAKDGLPEIAESVMKELRYDFNCVYDEKDSIGKRYRRHDAIGTPYCVTIDNDTPSDEAVTVRFRDTMEQKRVPIRELHALIDEKVSMKSLLKNL
;
A
#
# COMPACT_ATOMS: atom_id res chain seq x y z
N MET A 1 -25.81 -30.46 -18.20
CA MET A 1 -24.36 -30.56 -17.92
C MET A 1 -24.04 -29.46 -16.95
N THR A 2 -24.02 -29.78 -15.66
CA THR A 2 -23.75 -28.84 -14.59
C THR A 2 -22.24 -28.74 -14.43
N SER A 3 -21.67 -27.63 -14.87
CA SER A 3 -20.28 -27.28 -14.58
C SER A 3 -20.17 -26.97 -13.09
N GLY A 4 -19.55 -27.89 -12.34
CA GLY A 4 -19.25 -27.66 -10.93
C GLY A 4 -18.23 -26.54 -10.80
N VAL A 5 -18.70 -25.39 -10.35
CA VAL A 5 -17.87 -24.30 -9.86
C VAL A 5 -17.37 -24.74 -8.50
N VAL A 6 -16.06 -24.99 -8.40
CA VAL A 6 -15.41 -25.24 -7.11
C VAL A 6 -15.47 -23.91 -6.33
N PRO A 7 -16.02 -23.88 -5.11
CA PRO A 7 -16.01 -22.66 -4.32
C PRO A 7 -14.55 -22.27 -4.04
N VAL A 8 -14.18 -21.06 -4.44
CA VAL A 8 -12.89 -20.46 -4.10
C VAL A 8 -12.93 -20.13 -2.62
N SER A 9 -12.58 -21.11 -1.76
CA SER A 9 -12.18 -20.77 -0.40
C SER A 9 -10.91 -19.92 -0.55
N GLU A 10 -10.97 -18.65 -0.16
CA GLU A 10 -9.80 -17.78 -0.09
C GLU A 10 -8.80 -18.39 0.91
N THR A 11 -7.96 -19.28 0.43
CA THR A 11 -6.72 -19.60 1.13
C THR A 11 -5.83 -18.39 0.94
N ILE A 12 -5.75 -17.54 1.97
CA ILE A 12 -4.77 -16.47 2.05
C ILE A 12 -3.40 -17.15 2.05
N ASP A 13 -2.71 -17.10 0.91
CA ASP A 13 -1.37 -17.66 0.80
C ASP A 13 -0.40 -16.75 1.57
N PHE A 14 0.08 -17.23 2.71
CA PHE A 14 1.08 -16.55 3.52
C PHE A 14 2.49 -16.80 2.98
N PRO A 15 3.43 -15.85 3.15
CA PRO A 15 4.83 -16.09 2.86
C PRO A 15 5.36 -17.30 3.63
N TYR A 16 6.18 -18.11 3.00
CA TYR A 16 6.68 -19.40 3.53
C TYR A 16 7.46 -19.29 4.87
N ASN A 17 7.79 -18.07 5.33
CA ASN A 17 8.60 -17.80 6.52
C ASN A 17 7.87 -16.99 7.62
N MET A 18 6.55 -16.83 7.57
CA MET A 18 5.83 -16.11 8.62
C MET A 18 5.75 -16.95 9.90
N SER A 19 6.00 -16.33 11.08
CA SER A 19 5.80 -17.03 12.36
C SER A 19 4.32 -17.30 12.59
N GLU A 20 3.97 -18.37 13.32
CA GLU A 20 2.57 -18.72 13.65
C GLU A 20 1.83 -17.55 14.35
N ASN A 21 2.53 -16.80 15.20
CA ASN A 21 1.96 -15.64 15.88
C ASN A 21 1.60 -14.51 14.90
N ASN A 22 2.48 -14.23 13.94
CA ASN A 22 2.26 -13.19 12.93
C ASN A 22 1.14 -13.58 11.95
N GLU A 23 1.08 -14.86 11.57
CA GLU A 23 0.00 -15.39 10.74
C GLU A 23 -1.36 -15.24 11.45
N THR A 24 -1.41 -15.59 12.73
CA THR A 24 -2.60 -15.44 13.55
C THR A 24 -3.01 -13.97 13.67
N LEU A 25 -2.06 -13.08 13.95
CA LEU A 25 -2.31 -11.64 14.03
C LEU A 25 -2.87 -11.10 12.70
N PHE A 26 -2.28 -11.49 11.57
CA PHE A 26 -2.75 -11.02 10.26
C PHE A 26 -4.17 -11.50 9.95
N LYS A 27 -4.48 -12.78 10.23
CA LYS A 27 -5.85 -13.32 10.12
C LYS A 27 -6.85 -12.55 11.00
N THR A 28 -6.43 -12.23 12.21
CA THR A 28 -7.27 -11.45 13.16
C THR A 28 -7.55 -10.05 12.62
N ILE A 29 -6.54 -9.36 12.07
CA ILE A 29 -6.71 -8.03 11.45
C ILE A 29 -7.66 -8.09 10.26
N ILE A 30 -7.54 -9.11 9.38
CA ILE A 30 -8.45 -9.30 8.25
C ILE A 30 -9.88 -9.54 8.72
N SER A 31 -10.07 -10.41 9.71
CA SER A 31 -11.38 -10.67 10.31
C SER A 31 -11.98 -9.40 10.92
N HIS A 32 -11.16 -8.62 11.64
CA HIS A 32 -11.54 -7.33 12.19
C HIS A 32 -11.98 -6.33 11.11
N CYS A 33 -11.23 -6.25 9.99
CA CYS A 33 -11.61 -5.40 8.86
C CYS A 33 -12.99 -5.75 8.31
N LYS A 34 -13.31 -7.04 8.21
CA LYS A 34 -14.61 -7.53 7.75
C LYS A 34 -15.71 -7.26 8.77
N GLU A 35 -15.49 -7.62 10.02
CA GLU A 35 -16.48 -7.48 11.10
C GLU A 35 -16.91 -6.03 11.32
N TYR A 36 -15.96 -5.09 11.26
CA TYR A 36 -16.20 -3.68 11.56
C TYR A 36 -16.41 -2.80 10.32
N GLY A 37 -16.66 -3.38 9.15
CA GLY A 37 -17.03 -2.63 7.95
C GLY A 37 -15.90 -1.78 7.37
N PHE A 38 -14.67 -2.29 7.42
CA PHE A 38 -13.54 -1.66 6.75
C PHE A 38 -13.35 -2.19 5.33
N VAL A 39 -13.22 -3.50 5.16
CA VAL A 39 -12.96 -4.12 3.86
C VAL A 39 -13.73 -5.42 3.72
N PHE A 40 -14.35 -5.62 2.56
CA PHE A 40 -15.08 -6.83 2.19
C PHE A 40 -14.52 -7.41 0.89
N PRO A 41 -14.57 -8.74 0.68
CA PRO A 41 -14.41 -9.30 -0.66
C PRO A 41 -15.43 -8.71 -1.62
N SER A 42 -15.00 -8.25 -2.80
CA SER A 42 -15.96 -7.70 -3.76
C SER A 42 -16.88 -8.79 -4.28
N SER A 43 -18.17 -8.45 -4.44
CA SER A 43 -19.20 -9.35 -4.97
C SER A 43 -19.38 -10.64 -4.16
N GLU A 44 -19.22 -10.60 -2.84
CA GLU A 44 -19.25 -11.76 -1.93
C GLU A 44 -20.52 -12.62 -2.11
N ILE A 45 -21.65 -12.02 -2.44
CA ILE A 45 -22.92 -12.75 -2.71
C ILE A 45 -22.86 -13.68 -3.94
N TYR A 46 -21.82 -13.53 -4.78
CA TYR A 46 -21.52 -14.37 -5.94
C TYR A 46 -20.20 -15.12 -5.78
N ASP A 47 -19.85 -15.49 -4.54
CA ASP A 47 -18.59 -16.15 -4.17
C ASP A 47 -17.32 -15.29 -4.36
N GLY A 48 -17.51 -13.97 -4.53
CA GLY A 48 -16.42 -13.02 -4.64
C GLY A 48 -15.70 -12.99 -5.98
N LEU A 49 -14.84 -11.98 -6.15
CA LEU A 49 -13.88 -11.90 -7.26
C LEU A 49 -12.48 -11.79 -6.68
N SER A 50 -11.62 -12.76 -6.99
CA SER A 50 -10.26 -12.86 -6.43
C SER A 50 -9.45 -11.57 -6.65
N ALA A 51 -8.79 -11.11 -5.61
CA ALA A 51 -7.96 -9.90 -5.57
C ALA A 51 -8.70 -8.60 -5.92
N VAL A 52 -9.99 -8.55 -5.63
CA VAL A 52 -10.81 -7.33 -5.73
C VAL A 52 -11.60 -7.18 -4.43
N TYR A 53 -11.57 -5.99 -3.83
CA TYR A 53 -12.17 -5.72 -2.53
C TYR A 53 -12.99 -4.45 -2.57
N ASP A 54 -14.04 -4.42 -1.74
CA ASP A 54 -14.88 -3.26 -1.50
C ASP A 54 -14.56 -2.66 -0.13
N TYR A 55 -14.57 -1.33 -0.04
CA TYR A 55 -14.40 -0.62 1.22
C TYR A 55 -15.76 -0.29 1.82
N GLY A 56 -16.02 -0.82 3.02
CA GLY A 56 -17.24 -0.54 3.76
C GLY A 56 -17.27 0.86 4.36
N GLN A 57 -18.28 1.14 5.19
CA GLN A 57 -18.55 2.48 5.72
C GLN A 57 -17.38 3.08 6.55
N ASN A 58 -16.67 2.26 7.34
CA ASN A 58 -15.49 2.72 8.06
C ASN A 58 -14.23 2.74 7.16
N GLY A 59 -14.15 1.79 6.22
CA GLY A 59 -13.04 1.71 5.28
C GLY A 59 -12.97 2.90 4.35
N ILE A 60 -14.10 3.30 3.75
CA ILE A 60 -14.10 4.42 2.80
C ILE A 60 -13.75 5.76 3.49
N GLU A 61 -14.22 5.97 4.72
CA GLU A 61 -13.88 7.18 5.47
C GLU A 61 -12.38 7.22 5.83
N LEU A 62 -11.81 6.11 6.32
CA LEU A 62 -10.37 6.01 6.56
C LEU A 62 -9.58 6.26 5.26
N LYS A 63 -9.98 5.61 4.16
CA LYS A 63 -9.33 5.75 2.86
C LYS A 63 -9.37 7.18 2.33
N ASN A 64 -10.51 7.87 2.47
CA ASN A 64 -10.64 9.27 2.08
C ASN A 64 -9.79 10.20 2.95
N ASN A 65 -9.70 9.95 4.26
CA ASN A 65 -8.84 10.71 5.16
C ASN A 65 -7.35 10.53 4.82
N ILE A 66 -6.92 9.32 4.45
CA ILE A 66 -5.55 9.03 3.97
C ILE A 66 -5.26 9.83 2.70
N LYS A 67 -6.15 9.76 1.71
CA LYS A 67 -6.01 10.50 0.45
C LYS A 67 -5.97 12.02 0.69
N ARG A 68 -6.83 12.52 1.59
CA ARG A 68 -6.86 13.93 1.97
C ARG A 68 -5.56 14.38 2.62
N TYR A 69 -5.01 13.60 3.56
CA TYR A 69 -3.73 13.89 4.21
C TYR A 69 -2.59 14.00 3.19
N TRP A 70 -2.50 13.04 2.26
CA TRP A 70 -1.50 13.08 1.20
C TRP A 70 -1.71 14.27 0.26
N TRP A 71 -2.95 14.48 -0.21
CA TRP A 71 -3.28 15.56 -1.15
C TRP A 71 -2.95 16.94 -0.59
N GLU A 72 -3.41 17.22 0.62
CA GLU A 72 -3.15 18.50 1.27
C GLU A 72 -1.66 18.67 1.59
N SER A 73 -0.93 17.62 1.97
CA SER A 73 0.51 17.70 2.17
C SER A 73 1.27 18.03 0.88
N MET A 74 0.81 17.54 -0.28
CA MET A 74 1.43 17.84 -1.58
C MET A 74 1.03 19.21 -2.11
N THR A 75 -0.27 19.51 -2.17
CA THR A 75 -0.76 20.68 -2.91
C THR A 75 -0.95 21.94 -2.06
N HIS A 76 -1.04 21.82 -0.72
CA HIS A 76 -1.20 22.98 0.17
C HIS A 76 0.11 23.38 0.85
N LEU A 77 1.03 22.44 1.11
CA LEU A 77 2.31 22.76 1.74
C LEU A 77 3.42 23.09 0.73
N HIS A 78 3.16 22.89 -0.58
CA HIS A 78 4.09 23.19 -1.66
C HIS A 78 3.41 24.06 -2.73
N ASP A 79 3.85 25.31 -2.88
CA ASP A 79 3.31 26.27 -3.87
C ASP A 79 3.57 25.84 -5.33
N ASN A 80 4.52 24.93 -5.53
CA ASN A 80 4.97 24.47 -6.83
C ASN A 80 4.49 23.05 -7.18
N ILE A 81 3.45 22.54 -6.53
CA ILE A 81 2.81 21.26 -6.91
C ILE A 81 1.37 21.52 -7.32
N ALA A 82 1.05 21.15 -8.56
CA ALA A 82 -0.29 21.24 -9.12
C ALA A 82 -1.00 19.87 -9.08
N GLY A 83 -2.31 19.89 -8.89
CA GLY A 83 -3.14 18.69 -8.97
C GLY A 83 -3.57 18.38 -10.41
N LEU A 84 -3.71 17.10 -10.72
CA LEU A 84 -4.24 16.58 -11.98
C LEU A 84 -5.15 15.37 -11.70
N ASP A 85 -6.20 15.21 -12.50
CA ASP A 85 -6.97 13.98 -12.62
C ASP A 85 -7.04 13.56 -14.10
N SER A 86 -6.15 12.67 -14.52
CA SER A 86 -6.12 12.15 -15.88
C SER A 86 -7.05 10.95 -16.06
N SER A 87 -7.53 10.75 -17.29
CA SER A 87 -8.43 9.65 -17.62
C SER A 87 -7.79 8.27 -17.40
N ILE A 88 -8.61 7.29 -17.02
CA ILE A 88 -8.20 5.87 -16.95
C ILE A 88 -7.93 5.35 -18.37
N PHE A 89 -8.85 5.60 -19.32
CA PHE A 89 -8.63 5.27 -20.71
C PHE A 89 -7.76 6.34 -21.37
N MET A 90 -6.66 5.90 -21.92
CA MET A 90 -5.73 6.74 -22.66
C MET A 90 -5.42 6.12 -24.02
N HIS A 91 -4.90 6.93 -24.94
CA HIS A 91 -4.55 6.44 -26.28
C HIS A 91 -3.53 5.29 -26.19
N PRO A 92 -3.70 4.16 -26.90
CA PRO A 92 -2.84 2.97 -26.78
C PRO A 92 -1.35 3.24 -26.99
N ARG A 93 -0.99 4.22 -27.82
CA ARG A 93 0.42 4.63 -28.05
C ARG A 93 1.14 5.13 -26.80
N ILE A 94 0.41 5.52 -25.75
CA ILE A 94 1.02 5.88 -24.46
C ILE A 94 1.70 4.66 -23.86
N TRP A 95 1.04 3.50 -23.94
CA TRP A 95 1.54 2.23 -23.41
C TRP A 95 2.65 1.61 -24.27
N GLU A 96 2.65 1.91 -25.59
CA GLU A 96 3.78 1.60 -26.46
C GLU A 96 5.00 2.46 -26.10
N ALA A 97 4.81 3.77 -25.95
CA ALA A 97 5.87 4.71 -25.61
C ALA A 97 6.54 4.41 -24.27
N SER A 98 5.73 4.11 -23.24
CA SER A 98 6.22 3.78 -21.89
C SER A 98 6.79 2.36 -21.80
N GLY A 99 6.62 1.51 -22.83
CA GLY A 99 7.09 0.14 -22.84
C GLY A 99 6.18 -0.89 -22.16
N HIS A 100 5.04 -0.48 -21.60
CA HIS A 100 4.14 -1.40 -20.88
C HIS A 100 3.60 -2.52 -21.77
N LEU A 101 3.34 -2.28 -23.06
CA LEU A 101 2.85 -3.34 -23.94
C LEU A 101 3.91 -4.40 -24.23
N ALA A 102 5.19 -4.02 -24.23
CA ALA A 102 6.29 -4.93 -24.54
C ALA A 102 6.88 -5.63 -23.31
N ALA A 103 6.97 -4.94 -22.17
CA ALA A 103 7.77 -5.38 -21.03
C ALA A 103 6.96 -5.62 -19.73
N PHE A 104 5.69 -5.21 -19.66
CA PHE A 104 4.88 -5.40 -18.45
C PHE A 104 4.25 -6.79 -18.43
N ASN A 105 5.13 -7.81 -18.32
CA ASN A 105 4.76 -9.21 -18.40
C ASN A 105 5.38 -9.99 -17.24
N ASP A 106 4.62 -10.95 -16.70
CA ASP A 106 5.12 -11.94 -15.76
C ASP A 106 5.44 -13.27 -16.49
N PRO A 107 6.57 -13.92 -16.20
CA PRO A 107 6.86 -15.26 -16.70
C PRO A 107 6.02 -16.30 -15.93
N MET A 108 5.03 -16.89 -16.59
CA MET A 108 4.08 -17.80 -15.96
C MET A 108 4.33 -19.25 -16.37
N ILE A 109 4.15 -20.15 -15.40
CA ILE A 109 4.27 -21.61 -15.55
C ILE A 109 3.10 -22.31 -14.87
N ASP A 110 2.54 -23.33 -15.51
CA ASP A 110 1.44 -24.13 -14.95
C ASP A 110 1.95 -25.51 -14.51
N ASN A 111 1.50 -26.00 -13.35
CA ASN A 111 1.70 -27.39 -12.99
C ASN A 111 0.58 -28.23 -13.62
N LYS A 112 0.95 -29.26 -14.41
CA LYS A 112 0.00 -30.07 -15.18
C LYS A 112 -0.88 -30.97 -14.30
N ASP A 113 -0.41 -31.32 -13.10
CA ASP A 113 -1.11 -32.22 -12.18
C ASP A 113 -2.06 -31.46 -11.25
N SER A 114 -1.59 -30.41 -10.59
CA SER A 114 -2.41 -29.58 -9.70
C SER A 114 -3.32 -28.59 -10.43
N LYS A 115 -3.05 -28.32 -11.72
CA LYS A 115 -3.69 -27.28 -12.55
C LYS A 115 -3.51 -25.86 -11.98
N LYS A 116 -2.53 -25.69 -11.10
CA LYS A 116 -2.21 -24.39 -10.50
C LYS A 116 -1.18 -23.63 -11.33
N ARG A 117 -1.31 -22.31 -11.35
CA ARG A 117 -0.43 -21.39 -12.07
C ARG A 117 0.46 -20.63 -11.09
N TYR A 118 1.72 -20.46 -11.47
CA TYR A 118 2.75 -19.80 -10.69
C TYR A 118 3.56 -18.83 -11.54
N ARG A 119 4.17 -17.85 -10.90
CA ARG A 119 5.25 -17.08 -11.52
C ARG A 119 6.53 -17.93 -11.47
N ALA A 120 7.12 -18.11 -12.62
CA ALA A 120 8.31 -18.96 -12.77
C ALA A 120 9.54 -18.37 -12.05
N ASP A 121 9.69 -17.04 -12.10
CA ASP A 121 10.72 -16.30 -11.38
C ASP A 121 10.58 -16.45 -9.85
N VAL A 122 9.37 -16.29 -9.31
CA VAL A 122 9.10 -16.45 -7.87
C VAL A 122 9.38 -17.88 -7.39
N LEU A 123 9.09 -18.89 -8.19
CA LEU A 123 9.42 -20.29 -7.83
C LEU A 123 10.94 -20.47 -7.64
N VAL A 124 11.75 -19.82 -8.48
CA VAL A 124 13.22 -19.87 -8.36
C VAL A 124 13.70 -19.05 -7.16
N GLU A 125 13.14 -17.85 -6.95
CA GLU A 125 13.45 -17.01 -5.79
C GLU A 125 13.11 -17.71 -4.47
N ASP A 126 11.95 -18.37 -4.37
CA ASP A 126 11.56 -19.18 -3.22
C ASP A 126 12.51 -20.37 -3.00
N TYR A 127 13.04 -20.94 -4.07
CA TYR A 127 14.06 -22.00 -3.96
C TYR A 127 15.38 -21.46 -3.42
N ILE A 128 15.84 -20.31 -3.90
CA ILE A 128 17.04 -19.63 -3.39
C ILE A 128 16.85 -19.28 -1.90
N ALA A 129 15.70 -18.71 -1.52
CA ALA A 129 15.38 -18.41 -0.13
C ALA A 129 15.36 -19.67 0.78
N LYS A 130 14.92 -20.82 0.26
CA LYS A 130 15.04 -22.11 0.98
C LYS A 130 16.49 -22.53 1.20
N LEU A 131 17.38 -22.25 0.24
CA LEU A 131 18.83 -22.51 0.40
C LEU A 131 19.43 -21.57 1.45
N ASP A 132 19.08 -20.28 1.43
CA ASP A 132 19.49 -19.31 2.43
C ASP A 132 19.01 -19.71 3.83
N GLY A 133 17.77 -20.15 3.98
CA GLY A 133 17.25 -20.68 5.24
C GLY A 133 17.96 -21.99 5.71
N LYS A 134 18.47 -22.83 4.80
CA LYS A 134 19.30 -23.98 5.17
C LYS A 134 20.67 -23.52 5.69
N ILE A 135 21.27 -22.50 5.07
CA ILE A 135 22.55 -21.90 5.49
C ILE A 135 22.41 -21.34 6.92
N GLU A 136 21.38 -20.55 7.18
CA GLU A 136 21.14 -19.96 8.50
C GLU A 136 20.92 -21.02 9.59
N LYS A 137 20.12 -22.06 9.28
CA LYS A 137 19.88 -23.18 10.21
C LYS A 137 21.16 -23.96 10.50
N ASP A 138 22.03 -24.14 9.54
CA ASP A 138 23.30 -24.85 9.72
C ASP A 138 24.28 -24.00 10.55
N ILE A 139 24.35 -22.69 10.30
CA ILE A 139 25.13 -21.72 11.12
C ILE A 139 24.61 -21.72 12.56
N ALA A 140 23.29 -21.65 12.77
CA ALA A 140 22.71 -21.65 14.11
C ALA A 140 23.02 -22.94 14.90
N LYS A 141 22.98 -24.10 14.21
CA LYS A 141 23.37 -25.40 14.79
C LYS A 141 24.86 -25.41 15.14
N ALA A 142 25.72 -24.91 14.26
CA ALA A 142 27.16 -24.83 14.49
C ALA A 142 27.50 -23.89 15.67
N ARG A 143 26.86 -22.71 15.74
CA ARG A 143 26.98 -21.77 16.85
C ARG A 143 26.58 -22.40 18.20
N LYS A 144 25.47 -23.16 18.22
CA LYS A 144 25.07 -23.93 19.42
C LYS A 144 26.11 -25.00 19.82
N ARG A 145 26.77 -25.64 18.83
CA ARG A 145 27.72 -26.71 19.06
C ARG A 145 29.10 -26.22 19.56
N PHE A 146 29.57 -25.09 19.01
CA PHE A 146 30.92 -24.57 19.24
C PHE A 146 30.97 -23.41 20.27
N GLY A 147 29.80 -22.87 20.67
CA GLY A 147 29.71 -21.81 21.68
C GLY A 147 30.52 -20.56 21.31
N ASP A 148 31.21 -19.99 22.31
CA ASP A 148 31.98 -18.75 22.14
C ASP A 148 33.22 -18.89 21.22
N SER A 149 33.62 -20.13 20.87
CA SER A 149 34.72 -20.38 19.92
C SER A 149 34.26 -20.49 18.46
N PHE A 150 32.98 -20.22 18.16
CA PHE A 150 32.42 -20.32 16.81
C PHE A 150 32.89 -19.14 15.95
N ASP A 151 33.65 -19.44 14.90
CA ASP A 151 34.00 -18.52 13.82
C ASP A 151 33.18 -18.88 12.57
N GLU A 152 32.24 -18.01 12.21
CA GLU A 152 31.34 -18.21 11.08
C GLU A 152 32.10 -18.18 9.75
N ALA A 153 33.07 -17.28 9.57
CA ALA A 153 33.85 -17.18 8.34
C ALA A 153 34.65 -18.47 8.10
N GLN A 154 35.37 -18.93 9.14
CA GLN A 154 36.09 -20.19 9.08
C GLN A 154 35.15 -21.38 8.85
N TYR A 155 33.98 -21.39 9.49
CA TYR A 155 33.00 -22.46 9.29
C TYR A 155 32.45 -22.51 7.85
N ARG A 156 32.18 -21.37 7.24
CA ARG A 156 31.78 -21.26 5.84
C ARG A 156 32.85 -21.82 4.89
N GLU A 157 34.11 -21.64 5.21
CA GLU A 157 35.24 -22.10 4.42
C GLU A 157 35.66 -23.56 4.67
N THR A 158 35.39 -24.13 5.84
CA THR A 158 35.89 -25.45 6.21
C THR A 158 34.86 -26.57 6.21
N SER A 159 33.59 -26.23 6.45
CA SER A 159 32.48 -27.21 6.48
C SER A 159 32.12 -27.68 5.08
N VAL A 160 32.29 -28.98 4.83
CA VAL A 160 31.93 -29.60 3.53
C VAL A 160 30.44 -29.43 3.19
N ASN A 161 29.55 -29.56 4.18
CA ASN A 161 28.11 -29.37 3.98
C ASN A 161 27.79 -27.91 3.65
N MET A 162 28.37 -26.96 4.39
CA MET A 162 28.17 -25.53 4.17
C MET A 162 28.66 -25.12 2.77
N LYS A 163 29.88 -25.53 2.37
CA LYS A 163 30.39 -25.26 1.03
C LYS A 163 29.44 -25.76 -0.06
N ARG A 164 28.96 -26.99 0.06
CA ARG A 164 28.03 -27.56 -0.91
C ARG A 164 26.76 -26.71 -1.07
N ILE A 165 26.17 -26.26 0.05
CA ILE A 165 24.95 -25.42 -0.01
C ILE A 165 25.26 -24.04 -0.58
N LEU A 166 26.38 -23.43 -0.21
CA LEU A 166 26.82 -22.15 -0.75
C LEU A 166 27.11 -22.22 -2.26
N ASP A 167 27.77 -23.27 -2.73
CA ASP A 167 28.06 -23.48 -4.15
C ASP A 167 26.76 -23.71 -4.95
N GLU A 168 25.82 -24.51 -4.41
CA GLU A 168 24.50 -24.72 -5.01
C GLU A 168 23.74 -23.39 -5.09
N ARG A 169 23.65 -22.66 -3.99
CA ARG A 169 23.00 -21.36 -3.92
C ARG A 169 23.60 -20.37 -4.93
N LYS A 170 24.92 -20.28 -5.00
CA LYS A 170 25.62 -19.40 -5.94
C LYS A 170 25.34 -19.80 -7.38
N LYS A 171 25.44 -21.09 -7.72
CA LYS A 171 25.17 -21.60 -9.08
C LYS A 171 23.74 -21.29 -9.53
N VAL A 172 22.75 -21.48 -8.66
CA VAL A 172 21.35 -21.19 -8.97
C VAL A 172 21.15 -19.69 -9.15
N TYR A 173 21.71 -18.88 -8.24
CA TYR A 173 21.59 -17.43 -8.30
C TYR A 173 22.24 -16.84 -9.56
N ASP A 174 23.47 -17.25 -9.89
CA ASP A 174 24.18 -16.74 -11.08
C ASP A 174 23.41 -17.08 -12.37
N ARG A 175 22.90 -18.31 -12.46
CA ARG A 175 22.09 -18.73 -13.61
C ARG A 175 20.74 -18.01 -13.67
N TYR A 176 20.08 -17.81 -12.52
CA TYR A 176 18.83 -17.04 -12.45
C TYR A 176 19.05 -15.58 -12.87
N ALA A 177 20.12 -14.94 -12.42
CA ALA A 177 20.46 -13.59 -12.82
C ALA A 177 20.70 -13.47 -14.33
N GLU A 178 21.33 -14.47 -14.97
CA GLU A 178 21.57 -14.52 -16.42
C GLU A 178 20.24 -14.64 -17.19
N VAL A 179 19.40 -15.65 -16.89
CA VAL A 179 18.14 -15.90 -17.61
C VAL A 179 17.11 -14.79 -17.36
N SER A 180 17.05 -14.25 -16.15
CA SER A 180 16.19 -13.12 -15.81
C SER A 180 16.64 -11.82 -16.50
N GLY A 181 17.96 -11.58 -16.57
CA GLY A 181 18.52 -10.39 -17.23
C GLY A 181 18.36 -10.40 -18.75
N SER A 182 18.35 -11.57 -19.37
CA SER A 182 18.16 -11.75 -20.82
C SER A 182 16.69 -11.91 -21.23
N GLY A 183 15.77 -12.15 -20.28
CA GLY A 183 14.39 -12.50 -20.55
C GLY A 183 14.21 -13.89 -21.19
N ASP A 184 15.16 -14.78 -20.97
CA ASP A 184 15.18 -16.14 -21.52
C ASP A 184 14.20 -17.06 -20.77
N LEU A 185 13.00 -17.21 -21.34
CA LEU A 185 11.92 -18.03 -20.75
C LEU A 185 12.24 -19.51 -20.79
N GLU A 186 12.93 -19.99 -21.84
CA GLU A 186 13.34 -21.39 -21.96
C GLU A 186 14.43 -21.73 -20.93
N GLY A 187 15.42 -20.83 -20.78
CA GLY A 187 16.44 -20.94 -19.73
C GLY A 187 15.85 -20.93 -18.33
N LEU A 188 14.82 -20.10 -18.06
CA LEU A 188 14.11 -20.07 -16.79
C LEU A 188 13.34 -21.39 -16.54
N HIS A 189 12.66 -21.93 -17.56
CA HIS A 189 12.00 -23.23 -17.48
C HIS A 189 13.01 -24.35 -17.17
N GLN A 190 14.13 -24.37 -17.90
CA GLN A 190 15.17 -25.38 -17.70
C GLN A 190 15.81 -25.28 -16.30
N LEU A 191 15.95 -24.05 -15.74
CA LEU A 191 16.43 -23.86 -14.39
C LEU A 191 15.49 -24.46 -13.34
N ILE A 192 14.16 -24.31 -13.52
CA ILE A 192 13.14 -24.92 -12.65
C ILE A 192 13.25 -26.45 -12.68
N LEU A 193 13.44 -27.04 -13.87
CA LEU A 193 13.58 -28.48 -14.04
C LEU A 193 14.89 -29.00 -13.42
N ASP A 194 16.01 -28.35 -13.68
CA ASP A 194 17.34 -28.74 -13.21
C ASP A 194 17.47 -28.65 -11.67
N CYS A 195 16.81 -27.65 -11.06
CA CYS A 195 16.71 -27.52 -9.61
C CYS A 195 15.66 -28.41 -8.97
N GLU A 196 14.98 -29.23 -9.79
CA GLU A 196 13.89 -30.12 -9.34
C GLU A 196 12.83 -29.39 -8.49
N ILE A 197 12.52 -28.12 -8.82
CA ILE A 197 11.55 -27.33 -8.09
C ILE A 197 10.16 -27.98 -8.23
N ALA A 198 9.59 -28.34 -7.09
CA ALA A 198 8.28 -28.95 -7.02
C ALA A 198 7.18 -27.91 -6.75
N ASP A 199 5.99 -28.21 -7.25
CA ASP A 199 4.77 -27.46 -6.94
C ASP A 199 4.55 -27.42 -5.41
N PRO A 200 4.44 -26.26 -4.80
CA PRO A 200 4.26 -26.11 -3.36
C PRO A 200 3.02 -26.82 -2.79
N VAL A 201 2.01 -27.05 -3.63
CA VAL A 201 0.72 -27.63 -3.21
C VAL A 201 0.69 -29.14 -3.39
N SER A 202 1.07 -29.64 -4.57
CA SER A 202 0.99 -31.07 -4.91
C SER A 202 2.30 -31.82 -4.75
N GLY A 203 3.44 -31.13 -4.68
CA GLY A 203 4.75 -31.74 -4.72
C GLY A 203 5.16 -32.24 -6.12
N SER A 204 4.32 -32.08 -7.14
CA SER A 204 4.58 -32.49 -8.52
C SER A 204 5.63 -31.59 -9.18
N ARG A 205 6.43 -32.18 -10.08
CA ARG A 205 7.42 -31.48 -10.92
C ARG A 205 7.01 -31.45 -12.40
N ASN A 206 5.75 -31.73 -12.68
CA ASN A 206 5.23 -31.83 -14.05
C ASN A 206 4.78 -30.44 -14.53
N TRP A 207 5.74 -29.65 -15.02
CA TRP A 207 5.53 -28.27 -15.44
C TRP A 207 5.22 -28.13 -16.94
N THR A 208 4.51 -27.07 -17.31
CA THR A 208 4.39 -26.58 -18.70
C THR A 208 5.59 -25.73 -19.05
N ASP A 209 5.71 -25.33 -20.32
CA ASP A 209 6.64 -24.28 -20.71
C ASP A 209 6.29 -22.95 -20.01
N VAL A 210 7.32 -22.11 -19.76
CA VAL A 210 7.13 -20.76 -19.26
C VAL A 210 6.62 -19.86 -20.39
N ARG A 211 5.60 -19.05 -20.10
CA ARG A 211 4.99 -18.12 -21.06
C ARG A 211 4.87 -16.74 -20.45
N GLN A 212 5.09 -15.71 -21.26
CA GLN A 212 4.81 -14.34 -20.82
C GLN A 212 3.32 -14.09 -20.69
N PHE A 213 2.93 -13.46 -19.62
CA PHE A 213 1.56 -13.03 -19.36
C PHE A 213 1.52 -11.52 -19.14
N ASN A 214 0.85 -10.80 -20.04
CA ASN A 214 0.75 -9.35 -19.93
C ASN A 214 -0.23 -8.96 -18.79
N LEU A 215 0.22 -8.07 -17.93
CA LEU A 215 -0.54 -7.61 -16.75
C LEU A 215 -1.53 -6.48 -17.07
N MET A 216 -1.60 -5.98 -18.31
CA MET A 216 -2.57 -4.95 -18.66
C MET A 216 -3.93 -5.56 -19.00
N PHE A 217 -4.97 -5.03 -18.37
CA PHE A 217 -6.34 -5.28 -18.81
C PHE A 217 -6.64 -4.51 -20.09
N SER A 218 -7.30 -5.15 -21.05
CA SER A 218 -7.73 -4.53 -22.31
C SER A 218 -9.23 -4.68 -22.55
N THR A 219 -9.79 -3.75 -23.30
CA THR A 219 -11.16 -3.81 -23.79
C THR A 219 -11.25 -3.20 -25.19
N GLN A 220 -12.39 -3.36 -25.86
CA GLN A 220 -12.64 -2.80 -27.18
C GLN A 220 -13.51 -1.54 -27.05
N MET A 221 -13.11 -0.48 -27.76
CA MET A 221 -13.85 0.76 -27.87
C MET A 221 -14.26 0.98 -29.34
N GLY A 222 -15.54 1.19 -29.60
CA GLY A 222 -16.11 1.38 -30.95
C GLY A 222 -17.47 0.67 -31.08
N SER A 223 -18.27 1.07 -32.05
CA SER A 223 -19.67 0.58 -32.23
C SER A 223 -19.83 -0.43 -33.37
N ALA A 224 -18.85 -0.62 -34.24
CA ALA A 224 -18.89 -1.53 -35.36
C ALA A 224 -17.68 -2.44 -35.42
N SER A 225 -17.82 -3.64 -35.97
CA SER A 225 -16.77 -4.66 -36.05
C SER A 225 -15.49 -4.19 -36.77
N ASP A 226 -15.63 -3.24 -37.69
CA ASP A 226 -14.54 -2.77 -38.54
C ASP A 226 -13.86 -1.49 -38.03
N ASP A 227 -14.36 -0.89 -36.94
CA ASP A 227 -13.86 0.36 -36.37
C ASP A 227 -13.65 0.26 -34.84
N THR A 228 -13.19 -0.90 -34.38
CA THR A 228 -12.89 -1.13 -32.96
C THR A 228 -11.41 -0.88 -32.66
N MET A 229 -11.16 -0.09 -31.62
CA MET A 229 -9.81 0.16 -31.09
C MET A 229 -9.62 -0.57 -29.76
N THR A 230 -8.54 -1.33 -29.64
CA THR A 230 -8.14 -1.89 -28.34
C THR A 230 -7.63 -0.78 -27.45
N VAL A 231 -8.26 -0.61 -26.30
CA VAL A 231 -7.84 0.30 -25.24
C VAL A 231 -7.53 -0.47 -23.98
N TYR A 232 -6.74 0.12 -23.09
CA TYR A 232 -6.23 -0.52 -21.89
C TYR A 232 -6.68 0.23 -20.65
N LEU A 233 -6.94 -0.50 -19.57
CA LEU A 233 -7.03 0.08 -18.24
C LEU A 233 -5.60 0.43 -17.78
N ARG A 234 -5.38 1.66 -17.33
CA ARG A 234 -4.04 2.11 -16.92
C ARG A 234 -3.49 1.26 -15.77
N PRO A 235 -2.25 0.72 -15.87
CA PRO A 235 -1.60 -0.03 -14.80
C PRO A 235 -0.92 0.86 -13.76
N GLU A 236 -0.82 2.18 -14.05
CA GLU A 236 -0.23 3.21 -13.20
C GLU A 236 -0.81 4.59 -13.54
N THR A 237 -0.64 5.55 -12.65
CA THR A 237 -1.10 6.93 -12.84
C THR A 237 -0.05 7.86 -13.47
N ALA A 238 1.23 7.48 -13.49
CA ALA A 238 2.37 8.28 -13.98
C ALA A 238 2.21 8.79 -15.39
N GLN A 239 1.83 7.92 -16.33
CA GLN A 239 1.82 8.25 -17.76
C GLN A 239 0.82 9.36 -18.09
N GLY A 240 -0.30 9.43 -17.36
CA GLY A 240 -1.25 10.52 -17.47
C GLY A 240 -0.66 11.88 -17.07
N ILE A 241 0.28 11.89 -16.12
CA ILE A 241 1.01 13.10 -15.71
C ILE A 241 1.98 13.53 -16.81
N PHE A 242 2.78 12.61 -17.34
CA PHE A 242 3.78 12.93 -18.36
C PHE A 242 3.17 13.52 -19.64
N VAL A 243 2.08 12.94 -20.14
CA VAL A 243 1.42 13.46 -21.36
C VAL A 243 0.73 14.80 -21.14
N ASN A 244 0.42 15.16 -19.89
CA ASN A 244 -0.16 16.44 -19.51
C ASN A 244 0.87 17.46 -19.00
N PHE A 245 2.15 17.13 -18.99
CA PHE A 245 3.22 18.01 -18.50
C PHE A 245 3.10 19.45 -19.02
N LEU A 246 3.04 19.65 -20.35
CA LEU A 246 2.95 20.99 -20.94
C LEU A 246 1.59 21.66 -20.70
N ASN A 247 0.51 20.89 -20.60
CA ASN A 247 -0.81 21.46 -20.33
C ASN A 247 -0.81 22.11 -18.94
N VAL A 248 -0.33 21.38 -17.93
CA VAL A 248 -0.24 21.87 -16.54
C VAL A 248 0.78 22.99 -16.43
N GLN A 249 1.98 22.82 -17.02
CA GLN A 249 3.05 23.81 -16.99
C GLN A 249 2.59 25.17 -17.53
N LYS A 250 1.91 25.18 -18.71
CA LYS A 250 1.48 26.42 -19.35
C LYS A 250 0.28 27.06 -18.66
N THR A 251 -0.74 26.28 -18.33
CA THR A 251 -1.96 26.80 -17.69
C THR A 251 -1.72 27.26 -16.27
N GLY A 252 -0.89 26.53 -15.51
CA GLY A 252 -0.44 26.89 -14.17
C GLY A 252 0.70 27.91 -14.14
N ARG A 253 1.29 28.27 -15.29
CA ARG A 253 2.51 29.11 -15.39
C ARG A 253 3.64 28.61 -14.50
N MET A 254 3.75 27.27 -14.41
CA MET A 254 4.71 26.62 -13.53
C MET A 254 6.14 26.81 -14.03
N LYS A 255 7.04 27.02 -13.08
CA LYS A 255 8.49 27.07 -13.33
C LYS A 255 9.17 25.86 -12.74
N ILE A 256 10.18 25.32 -13.38
CA ILE A 256 11.00 24.23 -12.85
C ILE A 256 11.86 24.77 -11.67
N PRO A 257 11.90 24.08 -10.51
CA PRO A 257 11.28 22.78 -10.27
C PRO A 257 9.78 22.89 -9.93
N PHE A 258 8.95 21.97 -10.43
CA PHE A 258 7.55 21.86 -10.03
C PHE A 258 7.05 20.42 -10.12
N GLY A 259 6.00 20.11 -9.37
CA GLY A 259 5.39 18.79 -9.33
C GLY A 259 3.97 18.77 -9.90
N ILE A 260 3.56 17.58 -10.35
CA ILE A 260 2.16 17.28 -10.68
C ILE A 260 1.74 16.07 -9.85
N ALA A 261 0.70 16.25 -9.02
CA ALA A 261 0.17 15.23 -8.12
C ALA A 261 -1.16 14.68 -8.65
N GLN A 262 -1.36 13.38 -8.52
CA GLN A 262 -2.58 12.70 -8.91
C GLN A 262 -2.94 11.60 -7.93
N ILE A 263 -4.25 11.43 -7.67
CA ILE A 263 -4.81 10.24 -7.01
C ILE A 263 -5.72 9.56 -8.02
N GLY A 264 -5.59 8.25 -8.19
CA GLY A 264 -6.47 7.56 -9.12
C GLY A 264 -6.36 6.05 -9.11
N LYS A 265 -7.38 5.42 -9.67
CA LYS A 265 -7.43 3.97 -9.89
C LYS A 265 -6.38 3.53 -10.89
N ALA A 266 -5.77 2.37 -10.62
CA ALA A 266 -4.90 1.64 -11.51
C ALA A 266 -5.28 0.15 -11.49
N PHE A 267 -4.90 -0.60 -12.54
CA PHE A 267 -5.39 -1.95 -12.77
C PHE A 267 -4.25 -2.85 -13.24
N ARG A 268 -4.04 -3.96 -12.56
CA ARG A 268 -3.04 -4.96 -12.94
C ARG A 268 -3.65 -6.34 -12.91
N ASN A 269 -3.60 -7.07 -14.00
CA ASN A 269 -4.16 -8.42 -14.10
C ASN A 269 -3.28 -9.43 -13.31
N GLU A 270 -3.16 -9.21 -12.02
CA GLU A 270 -2.41 -10.05 -11.10
C GLU A 270 -2.96 -11.48 -11.11
N ILE A 271 -2.10 -12.45 -11.35
CA ILE A 271 -2.49 -13.87 -11.38
C ILE A 271 -2.46 -14.46 -9.98
N VAL A 272 -1.47 -14.08 -9.19
CA VAL A 272 -1.31 -14.53 -7.81
C VAL A 272 -1.64 -13.37 -6.88
N ALA A 273 -2.91 -13.34 -6.43
CA ALA A 273 -3.33 -12.45 -5.36
C ALA A 273 -2.83 -12.99 -4.02
N ARG A 274 -2.08 -12.18 -3.28
CA ARG A 274 -1.56 -12.56 -1.97
C ARG A 274 -1.73 -11.42 -0.98
N GLN A 275 -1.84 -11.76 0.30
CA GLN A 275 -1.74 -10.80 1.39
C GLN A 275 -2.88 -9.76 1.43
N PHE A 276 -4.14 -10.21 1.21
CA PHE A 276 -5.31 -9.36 1.33
C PHE A 276 -5.22 -8.14 0.37
N ILE A 277 -5.49 -6.92 0.84
CA ILE A 277 -5.44 -5.69 0.04
C ILE A 277 -4.01 -5.21 -0.31
N PHE A 278 -2.97 -5.94 0.07
CA PHE A 278 -1.59 -5.59 -0.28
C PHE A 278 -1.31 -5.73 -1.78
N ARG A 279 -1.93 -6.74 -2.43
CA ARG A 279 -1.81 -6.96 -3.87
C ARG A 279 -3.17 -7.27 -4.49
N MET A 280 -3.69 -6.30 -5.24
CA MET A 280 -5.02 -6.33 -5.84
C MET A 280 -4.96 -6.12 -7.35
N ARG A 281 -6.03 -6.51 -8.06
CA ARG A 281 -6.21 -6.27 -9.49
C ARG A 281 -6.69 -4.87 -9.81
N GLU A 282 -7.44 -4.27 -8.90
CA GLU A 282 -7.91 -2.89 -8.93
C GLU A 282 -7.48 -2.19 -7.63
N PHE A 283 -6.69 -1.12 -7.72
CA PHE A 283 -6.13 -0.41 -6.57
C PHE A 283 -6.07 1.10 -6.85
N GLU A 284 -5.74 1.89 -5.84
CA GLU A 284 -5.50 3.33 -6.00
C GLU A 284 -4.04 3.68 -5.74
N GLN A 285 -3.52 4.61 -6.56
CA GLN A 285 -2.22 5.23 -6.35
C GLN A 285 -2.38 6.71 -6.01
N MET A 286 -1.51 7.21 -5.13
CA MET A 286 -1.22 8.61 -4.88
C MET A 286 0.18 8.86 -5.40
N GLU A 287 0.29 9.61 -6.49
CA GLU A 287 1.53 9.72 -7.25
C GLU A 287 1.84 11.18 -7.56
N MET A 288 3.11 11.56 -7.40
CA MET A 288 3.62 12.87 -7.75
C MET A 288 4.86 12.71 -8.62
N GLN A 289 4.87 13.42 -9.75
CA GLN A 289 6.01 13.53 -10.64
C GLN A 289 6.59 14.94 -10.52
N TYR A 290 7.82 15.06 -10.02
CA TYR A 290 8.50 16.31 -9.76
C TYR A 290 9.53 16.58 -10.87
N PHE A 291 9.27 17.59 -11.67
CA PHE A 291 10.08 17.96 -12.83
C PHE A 291 11.20 18.90 -12.41
N VAL A 292 12.43 18.52 -12.75
CA VAL A 292 13.65 19.22 -12.31
C VAL A 292 14.59 19.49 -13.49
N LYS A 293 15.53 20.42 -13.28
CA LYS A 293 16.60 20.67 -14.25
C LYS A 293 17.54 19.45 -14.31
N PRO A 294 17.94 18.97 -15.51
CA PRO A 294 18.91 17.90 -15.64
C PRO A 294 20.20 18.19 -14.88
N GLY A 295 20.69 17.19 -14.13
CA GLY A 295 21.87 17.31 -13.26
C GLY A 295 21.58 17.76 -11.83
N THR A 296 20.30 18.03 -11.48
CA THR A 296 19.87 18.34 -10.09
C THR A 296 18.97 17.25 -9.51
N GLU A 297 18.67 16.22 -10.26
CA GLU A 297 17.69 15.17 -9.89
C GLU A 297 18.07 14.38 -8.64
N ILE A 298 19.36 14.14 -8.41
CA ILE A 298 19.83 13.39 -7.23
C ILE A 298 19.61 14.19 -5.94
N ASP A 299 19.88 15.51 -5.96
CA ASP A 299 19.64 16.38 -4.82
C ASP A 299 18.13 16.43 -4.48
N TRP A 300 17.27 16.48 -5.50
CA TRP A 300 15.82 16.44 -5.30
C TRP A 300 15.32 15.06 -4.88
N PHE A 301 15.93 13.99 -5.38
CA PHE A 301 15.64 12.63 -4.92
C PHE A 301 15.88 12.48 -3.42
N GLU A 302 17.04 12.91 -2.92
CA GLU A 302 17.35 12.83 -1.49
C GLU A 302 16.42 13.72 -0.64
N GLN A 303 16.04 14.89 -1.12
CA GLN A 303 15.07 15.76 -0.44
C GLN A 303 13.70 15.08 -0.35
N TRP A 304 13.20 14.54 -1.45
CA TRP A 304 11.90 13.84 -1.46
C TRP A 304 11.94 12.56 -0.64
N LYS A 305 13.01 11.77 -0.72
CA LYS A 305 13.24 10.58 0.13
C LYS A 305 13.08 10.94 1.61
N ALA A 306 13.75 11.98 2.07
CA ALA A 306 13.67 12.45 3.46
C ALA A 306 12.27 12.99 3.82
N ALA A 307 11.67 13.80 2.96
CA ALA A 307 10.34 14.37 3.19
C ALA A 307 9.25 13.27 3.27
N ARG A 308 9.34 12.25 2.41
CA ARG A 308 8.37 11.14 2.41
C ARG A 308 8.50 10.26 3.64
N MET A 309 9.71 9.95 4.08
CA MET A 309 9.92 9.22 5.33
C MET A 309 9.35 9.99 6.53
N LYS A 310 9.58 11.32 6.60
CA LYS A 310 9.00 12.16 7.63
C LYS A 310 7.47 12.12 7.62
N TRP A 311 6.86 12.16 6.43
CA TRP A 311 5.41 12.08 6.24
C TRP A 311 4.83 10.77 6.78
N HIS A 312 5.48 9.62 6.51
CA HIS A 312 5.06 8.33 7.04
C HIS A 312 5.20 8.26 8.56
N LYS A 313 6.33 8.66 9.12
CA LYS A 313 6.56 8.65 10.58
C LYS A 313 5.59 9.55 11.33
N ASN A 314 5.16 10.64 10.73
CA ASN A 314 4.17 11.55 11.32
C ASN A 314 2.78 10.89 11.54
N LEU A 315 2.54 9.72 10.95
CA LEU A 315 1.36 8.91 11.26
C LEU A 315 1.39 8.29 12.67
N GLY A 316 2.57 8.26 13.32
CA GLY A 316 2.69 7.76 14.70
C GLY A 316 2.51 6.26 14.87
N LEU A 317 2.77 5.48 13.82
CA LEU A 317 2.64 4.01 13.84
C LEU A 317 3.88 3.28 14.40
N GLY A 318 4.90 4.02 14.85
CA GLY A 318 6.21 3.54 15.30
C GLY A 318 7.30 3.86 14.28
N ASP A 319 8.29 4.66 14.70
CA ASP A 319 9.38 5.11 13.82
C ASP A 319 10.30 3.96 13.39
N ASP A 320 10.44 2.96 14.24
CA ASP A 320 11.22 1.73 14.05
C ASP A 320 10.57 0.75 13.05
N LYS A 321 9.29 0.93 12.75
CA LYS A 321 8.57 0.12 11.77
C LYS A 321 8.78 0.57 10.33
N TYR A 322 9.52 1.64 10.09
CA TYR A 322 9.84 2.14 8.76
C TYR A 322 11.33 2.02 8.46
N ARG A 323 11.66 1.65 7.24
CA ARG A 323 13.04 1.67 6.75
C ARG A 323 13.10 2.05 5.27
N PHE A 324 14.29 2.44 4.80
CA PHE A 324 14.59 2.52 3.39
C PHE A 324 15.11 1.19 2.87
N HIS A 325 14.76 0.89 1.64
CA HIS A 325 15.32 -0.21 0.87
C HIS A 325 15.82 0.35 -0.46
N ASP A 326 17.11 0.63 -0.55
CA ASP A 326 17.71 1.13 -1.79
C ASP A 326 17.85 -0.01 -2.80
N HIS A 327 17.49 0.25 -4.08
CA HIS A 327 17.52 -0.76 -5.13
C HIS A 327 18.94 -0.99 -5.63
N GLU A 328 19.47 -2.20 -5.52
CA GLU A 328 20.77 -2.59 -6.09
C GLU A 328 20.73 -2.65 -7.62
N LYS A 329 19.59 -3.06 -8.21
CA LYS A 329 19.36 -3.14 -9.64
C LYS A 329 18.31 -2.13 -10.05
N LEU A 330 18.75 -1.05 -10.69
CA LEU A 330 17.86 0.01 -11.16
C LEU A 330 17.11 -0.40 -12.43
N ALA A 331 15.88 0.10 -12.56
CA ALA A 331 15.15 0.04 -13.82
C ALA A 331 15.89 0.89 -14.89
N HIS A 332 15.72 0.54 -16.17
CA HIS A 332 16.43 1.18 -17.29
C HIS A 332 16.17 2.69 -17.45
N TYR A 333 15.13 3.20 -16.82
CA TYR A 333 14.74 4.61 -16.82
C TYR A 333 15.21 5.38 -15.59
N ALA A 334 15.75 4.69 -14.57
CA ALA A 334 16.10 5.30 -13.30
C ALA A 334 17.64 5.35 -13.10
N ASN A 335 18.12 6.40 -12.43
CA ASN A 335 19.50 6.51 -11.95
C ASN A 335 19.62 6.48 -10.42
N ALA A 336 18.48 6.54 -9.71
CA ALA A 336 18.36 6.24 -8.28
C ALA A 336 16.95 5.74 -7.97
N ALA A 337 16.81 4.79 -7.04
CA ALA A 337 15.55 4.27 -6.59
C ALA A 337 15.65 3.75 -5.14
N THR A 338 14.63 4.03 -4.35
CA THR A 338 14.48 3.51 -2.99
C THR A 338 13.00 3.27 -2.69
N ASP A 339 12.73 2.23 -1.92
CA ASP A 339 11.41 2.02 -1.33
C ASP A 339 11.41 2.46 0.13
N ILE A 340 10.30 3.03 0.57
CA ILE A 340 9.96 3.12 1.98
C ILE A 340 9.15 1.87 2.29
N GLU A 341 9.69 1.04 3.17
CA GLU A 341 9.06 -0.17 3.63
C GLU A 341 8.47 0.02 5.03
N PHE A 342 7.36 -0.67 5.28
CA PHE A 342 6.73 -0.79 6.60
C PHE A 342 6.76 -2.23 7.09
N GLU A 343 6.95 -2.43 8.40
CA GLU A 343 6.93 -3.75 9.03
C GLU A 343 5.50 -4.28 9.16
N MET A 344 5.09 -5.05 8.16
CA MET A 344 3.83 -5.80 8.17
C MET A 344 3.98 -7.10 8.98
N PRO A 345 2.89 -7.77 9.38
CA PRO A 345 2.97 -9.10 10.00
C PRO A 345 3.72 -10.13 9.14
N PHE A 346 3.77 -9.94 7.82
CA PHE A 346 4.51 -10.78 6.87
C PHE A 346 5.89 -10.24 6.49
N GLY A 347 6.42 -9.28 7.24
CA GLY A 347 7.74 -8.69 7.07
C GLY A 347 7.72 -7.29 6.45
N PHE A 348 8.91 -6.69 6.37
CA PHE A 348 9.06 -5.39 5.74
C PHE A 348 8.62 -5.44 4.28
N SER A 349 7.78 -4.51 3.90
CA SER A 349 7.18 -4.47 2.57
C SER A 349 6.98 -3.04 2.10
N GLU A 350 7.19 -2.82 0.82
CA GLU A 350 7.07 -1.53 0.15
C GLU A 350 5.67 -0.91 0.35
N VAL A 351 5.65 0.33 0.80
CA VAL A 351 4.45 1.17 0.89
C VAL A 351 4.53 2.41 0.00
N GLU A 352 5.74 2.89 -0.28
CA GLU A 352 6.00 4.00 -1.20
C GLU A 352 7.32 3.80 -1.93
N GLY A 353 7.34 4.02 -3.26
CA GLY A 353 8.54 4.13 -4.06
C GLY A 353 8.95 5.59 -4.26
N VAL A 354 10.26 5.87 -4.18
CA VAL A 354 10.86 7.16 -4.57
C VAL A 354 11.91 6.88 -5.64
N HIS A 355 11.75 7.47 -6.83
CA HIS A 355 12.59 7.15 -7.99
C HIS A 355 13.08 8.40 -8.70
N SER A 356 14.34 8.44 -9.09
CA SER A 356 14.85 9.39 -10.07
C SER A 356 14.80 8.75 -11.45
N ARG A 357 13.83 9.17 -12.28
CA ARG A 357 13.45 8.54 -13.57
C ARG A 357 14.19 9.15 -14.77
N THR A 358 15.09 10.09 -14.55
CA THR A 358 15.75 10.85 -15.61
C THR A 358 14.73 11.56 -16.54
N ASN A 359 15.00 11.71 -17.84
CA ASN A 359 14.08 12.25 -18.84
C ASN A 359 13.41 11.17 -19.69
N PHE A 360 13.51 9.91 -19.29
CA PHE A 360 13.10 8.77 -20.11
C PHE A 360 11.67 8.90 -20.64
N ASP A 361 10.69 9.05 -19.72
CA ASP A 361 9.26 9.05 -20.07
C ASP A 361 8.91 10.19 -21.03
N LEU A 362 9.34 11.43 -20.73
CA LEU A 362 9.07 12.58 -21.59
C LEU A 362 9.74 12.42 -22.96
N SER A 363 10.95 11.89 -23.02
CA SER A 363 11.68 11.64 -24.28
C SER A 363 11.00 10.56 -25.12
N GLN A 364 10.50 9.49 -24.51
CA GLN A 364 9.73 8.47 -25.21
C GLN A 364 8.42 9.04 -25.76
N HIS A 365 7.70 9.83 -24.99
CA HIS A 365 6.49 10.50 -25.49
C HIS A 365 6.78 11.52 -26.59
N GLU A 366 7.91 12.26 -26.55
CA GLU A 366 8.35 13.08 -27.69
C GLU A 366 8.53 12.22 -28.95
N LYS A 367 9.27 11.11 -28.83
CA LYS A 367 9.56 10.19 -29.93
C LYS A 367 8.30 9.60 -30.56
N TYR A 368 7.39 9.08 -29.74
CA TYR A 368 6.19 8.40 -30.24
C TYR A 368 5.09 9.36 -30.70
N SER A 369 4.98 10.56 -30.14
CA SER A 369 3.99 11.56 -30.53
C SER A 369 4.46 12.49 -31.65
N GLY A 370 5.77 12.66 -31.82
CA GLY A 370 6.36 13.67 -32.67
C GLY A 370 6.24 15.11 -32.13
N LYS A 371 5.75 15.28 -30.90
CA LYS A 371 5.53 16.59 -30.25
C LYS A 371 6.60 16.83 -29.19
N LYS A 372 7.16 18.04 -29.15
CA LYS A 372 8.16 18.41 -28.15
C LYS A 372 7.53 18.54 -26.75
N LEU A 373 8.11 17.89 -25.74
CA LEU A 373 7.76 17.96 -24.34
C LEU A 373 8.90 18.61 -23.55
N ARG A 374 9.27 19.85 -23.92
CA ARG A 374 10.42 20.57 -23.39
C ARG A 374 9.98 21.79 -22.58
N TYR A 375 10.74 22.08 -21.55
CA TYR A 375 10.62 23.31 -20.79
C TYR A 375 11.59 24.36 -21.39
N TYR A 376 11.08 25.55 -21.68
CA TYR A 376 11.92 26.70 -22.01
C TYR A 376 12.36 27.39 -20.72
N ASP A 377 13.65 27.44 -20.49
CA ASP A 377 14.26 28.09 -19.35
C ASP A 377 14.69 29.52 -19.75
N PRO A 378 14.01 30.57 -19.22
CA PRO A 378 14.35 31.96 -19.58
C PRO A 378 15.74 32.38 -19.11
N GLU A 379 16.30 31.76 -18.07
CA GLU A 379 17.61 32.10 -17.52
C GLU A 379 18.72 31.53 -18.39
N LEU A 380 18.49 30.35 -18.96
CA LEU A 380 19.42 29.72 -19.89
C LEU A 380 19.23 30.21 -21.34
N GLY A 381 18.07 30.77 -21.68
CA GLY A 381 17.69 31.09 -23.04
C GLY A 381 17.54 29.88 -23.98
N ASP A 382 17.35 28.67 -23.41
CA ASP A 382 17.28 27.40 -24.13
C ASP A 382 16.20 26.48 -23.56
N SER A 383 15.91 25.41 -24.31
CA SER A 383 14.88 24.41 -23.93
C SER A 383 15.51 23.04 -23.72
N TYR A 384 15.10 22.39 -22.63
CA TYR A 384 15.51 21.02 -22.32
C TYR A 384 14.31 20.14 -21.96
N VAL A 385 14.50 18.80 -22.05
CA VAL A 385 13.57 17.83 -21.49
C VAL A 385 13.88 17.71 -20.00
N PRO A 386 12.93 18.02 -19.09
CA PRO A 386 13.18 17.91 -17.65
C PRO A 386 13.50 16.49 -17.22
N TYR A 387 14.28 16.35 -16.16
CA TYR A 387 14.38 15.11 -15.41
C TYR A 387 13.25 15.03 -14.39
N VAL A 388 12.96 13.83 -13.92
CA VAL A 388 11.78 13.57 -13.09
C VAL A 388 12.19 12.83 -11.83
N VAL A 389 11.69 13.30 -10.68
CA VAL A 389 11.70 12.56 -9.42
C VAL A 389 10.27 12.17 -9.08
N GLU A 390 10.04 10.88 -8.94
CA GLU A 390 8.76 10.28 -8.65
C GLU A 390 8.61 9.95 -7.17
N THR A 391 7.41 10.15 -6.62
CA THR A 391 6.95 9.51 -5.37
C THR A 391 5.63 8.83 -5.64
N SER A 392 5.50 7.56 -5.31
CA SER A 392 4.33 6.75 -5.61
C SER A 392 3.93 5.86 -4.44
N ILE A 393 2.71 6.06 -3.93
CA ILE A 393 2.13 5.29 -2.82
C ILE A 393 0.95 4.47 -3.33
N GLY A 394 0.92 3.18 -2.97
CA GLY A 394 -0.31 2.39 -3.04
C GLY A 394 -1.22 2.75 -1.86
N VAL A 395 -2.37 3.38 -2.13
CA VAL A 395 -3.33 3.77 -1.07
C VAL A 395 -3.74 2.58 -0.22
N ASP A 396 -3.96 1.44 -0.86
CA ASP A 396 -4.45 0.21 -0.24
C ASP A 396 -3.35 -0.45 0.64
N ARG A 397 -2.08 -0.38 0.22
CA ARG A 397 -0.93 -0.81 1.03
C ARG A 397 -0.75 0.07 2.26
N LEU A 398 -0.87 1.38 2.10
CA LEU A 398 -0.82 2.32 3.23
C LEU A 398 -2.00 2.12 4.18
N PHE A 399 -3.20 1.89 3.65
CA PHE A 399 -4.37 1.54 4.46
C PHE A 399 -4.08 0.29 5.32
N LEU A 400 -3.54 -0.76 4.71
CA LEU A 400 -3.18 -1.98 5.43
C LEU A 400 -2.10 -1.72 6.51
N SER A 401 -1.09 -0.91 6.20
CA SER A 401 -0.05 -0.52 7.17
C SER A 401 -0.65 0.17 8.40
N ILE A 402 -1.60 1.09 8.15
CA ILE A 402 -2.30 1.81 9.22
C ILE A 402 -3.12 0.83 10.06
N MET A 403 -3.85 -0.10 9.44
CA MET A 403 -4.60 -1.12 10.18
C MET A 403 -3.68 -2.01 11.02
N CYS A 404 -2.57 -2.50 10.43
CA CYS A 404 -1.59 -3.33 11.13
C CYS A 404 -0.87 -2.59 12.27
N GLY A 405 -0.51 -1.32 12.03
CA GLY A 405 0.18 -0.50 13.01
C GLY A 405 -0.70 0.01 14.15
N SER A 406 -2.02 0.05 13.91
CA SER A 406 -2.99 0.59 14.89
C SER A 406 -3.73 -0.47 15.69
N TYR A 407 -3.73 -1.73 15.26
CA TYR A 407 -4.46 -2.81 15.95
C TYR A 407 -3.74 -3.22 17.22
N VAL A 408 -4.45 -3.13 18.35
CA VAL A 408 -3.91 -3.51 19.67
C VAL A 408 -4.97 -4.27 20.46
N GLU A 409 -4.58 -5.37 21.10
CA GLU A 409 -5.35 -6.04 22.14
C GLU A 409 -4.77 -5.66 23.50
N GLU A 410 -5.57 -5.04 24.36
CA GLU A 410 -5.17 -4.59 25.69
C GLU A 410 -5.85 -5.41 26.75
N GLU A 411 -5.05 -5.91 27.71
CA GLU A 411 -5.59 -6.50 28.95
C GLU A 411 -5.97 -5.38 29.92
N LEU A 412 -7.15 -5.48 30.50
CA LEU A 412 -7.66 -4.54 31.49
C LEU A 412 -7.40 -5.06 32.90
N GLU A 413 -7.33 -4.16 33.88
CA GLU A 413 -7.09 -4.49 35.32
C GLU A 413 -8.05 -5.54 35.89
N ASN A 414 -9.25 -5.65 35.34
CA ASN A 414 -10.25 -6.65 35.76
C ASN A 414 -10.10 -8.01 35.05
N GLY A 415 -9.00 -8.25 34.33
CA GLY A 415 -8.72 -9.49 33.59
C GLY A 415 -9.54 -9.68 32.31
N SER A 416 -10.31 -8.67 31.87
CA SER A 416 -10.94 -8.69 30.55
C SER A 416 -10.01 -8.04 29.50
N SER A 417 -10.20 -8.36 28.22
CA SER A 417 -9.48 -7.70 27.12
C SER A 417 -10.36 -6.72 26.37
N ARG A 418 -9.73 -5.76 25.69
CA ARG A 418 -10.37 -4.92 24.68
C ARG A 418 -9.53 -4.87 23.42
N VAL A 419 -10.21 -4.88 22.28
CA VAL A 419 -9.60 -4.52 20.99
C VAL A 419 -9.70 -3.02 20.78
N VAL A 420 -8.62 -2.38 20.42
CA VAL A 420 -8.60 -0.95 20.11
C VAL A 420 -7.79 -0.69 18.83
N LEU A 421 -8.37 0.06 17.90
CA LEU A 421 -7.64 0.62 16.78
C LEU A 421 -7.08 2.00 17.18
N LYS A 422 -5.79 2.08 17.45
CA LYS A 422 -5.10 3.35 17.78
C LYS A 422 -4.79 4.17 16.52
N LEU A 423 -5.81 4.38 15.70
CA LEU A 423 -5.69 5.22 14.50
C LEU A 423 -5.26 6.65 14.86
N PRO A 424 -4.41 7.31 14.03
CA PRO A 424 -4.22 8.75 14.15
C PRO A 424 -5.59 9.45 14.17
N PRO A 425 -5.89 10.30 15.16
CA PRO A 425 -7.23 10.86 15.31
C PRO A 425 -7.75 11.59 14.05
N ALA A 426 -6.85 12.25 13.31
CA ALA A 426 -7.19 12.91 12.05
C ALA A 426 -7.57 11.93 10.93
N LEU A 427 -7.16 10.66 11.00
CA LEU A 427 -7.51 9.63 10.02
C LEU A 427 -8.70 8.77 10.44
N ALA A 428 -9.11 8.78 11.72
CA ALA A 428 -10.22 7.97 12.23
C ALA A 428 -11.49 8.13 11.36
N PRO A 429 -12.20 7.04 11.03
CA PRO A 429 -13.43 7.10 10.24
C PRO A 429 -14.51 7.94 10.90
N THR A 430 -14.76 7.67 12.17
CA THR A 430 -15.65 8.45 13.04
C THR A 430 -14.79 9.24 14.03
N LYS A 431 -14.98 10.56 14.08
CA LYS A 431 -14.22 11.44 14.96
C LYS A 431 -14.78 11.46 16.38
N VAL A 432 -16.10 11.43 16.46
CA VAL A 432 -16.84 11.57 17.73
C VAL A 432 -18.03 10.65 17.77
N ALA A 433 -18.20 9.95 18.88
CA ALA A 433 -19.43 9.24 19.20
C ALA A 433 -20.17 10.00 20.31
N VAL A 434 -21.41 10.40 20.06
CA VAL A 434 -22.27 11.10 21.02
C VAL A 434 -23.25 10.08 21.64
N LEU A 435 -23.15 9.89 22.94
CA LEU A 435 -23.72 8.76 23.66
C LEU A 435 -24.58 9.25 24.85
N PRO A 436 -25.92 9.28 24.75
CA PRO A 436 -26.71 9.53 25.96
C PRO A 436 -26.53 8.38 26.94
N LEU A 437 -26.28 8.66 28.23
CA LEU A 437 -26.03 7.63 29.22
C LEU A 437 -27.22 6.65 29.32
N VAL A 438 -28.43 7.18 29.26
CA VAL A 438 -29.70 6.45 29.18
C VAL A 438 -30.61 7.07 28.11
N ALA A 439 -31.48 6.27 27.50
CA ALA A 439 -32.42 6.72 26.45
C ALA A 439 -33.72 7.29 27.06
N LYS A 440 -33.57 8.23 28.03
CA LYS A 440 -34.67 8.90 28.71
C LYS A 440 -34.21 10.19 29.40
N ASP A 441 -35.11 10.86 30.08
CA ASP A 441 -34.86 12.02 30.95
C ASP A 441 -34.27 13.25 30.18
N GLY A 442 -34.61 13.38 28.88
CA GLY A 442 -34.14 14.51 28.04
C GLY A 442 -32.70 14.38 27.54
N LEU A 443 -31.98 13.30 27.88
CA LEU A 443 -30.58 13.10 27.47
C LEU A 443 -30.43 12.82 25.97
N PRO A 444 -31.32 12.04 25.31
CA PRO A 444 -31.28 11.86 23.85
C PRO A 444 -31.40 13.17 23.09
N GLU A 445 -32.30 14.07 23.48
CA GLU A 445 -32.55 15.36 22.82
C GLU A 445 -31.32 16.28 22.93
N ILE A 446 -30.63 16.28 24.07
CA ILE A 446 -29.38 17.02 24.26
C ILE A 446 -28.28 16.39 23.39
N ALA A 447 -28.18 15.06 23.37
CA ALA A 447 -27.18 14.34 22.54
C ALA A 447 -27.37 14.65 21.04
N GLU A 448 -28.62 14.65 20.56
CA GLU A 448 -28.95 15.03 19.18
C GLU A 448 -28.58 16.48 18.87
N SER A 449 -28.80 17.41 19.83
CA SER A 449 -28.42 18.81 19.68
C SER A 449 -26.90 18.97 19.57
N VAL A 450 -26.14 18.32 20.47
CA VAL A 450 -24.67 18.32 20.44
C VAL A 450 -24.16 17.72 19.13
N MET A 451 -24.71 16.58 18.71
CA MET A 451 -24.32 15.95 17.46
C MET A 451 -24.63 16.83 16.24
N LYS A 452 -25.78 17.54 16.25
CA LYS A 452 -26.17 18.42 15.15
C LYS A 452 -25.17 19.56 14.94
N GLU A 453 -24.58 20.11 16.00
CA GLU A 453 -23.54 21.13 15.88
C GLU A 453 -22.20 20.54 15.40
N LEU A 454 -21.77 19.40 15.97
CA LEU A 454 -20.48 18.79 15.64
C LEU A 454 -20.40 18.22 14.23
N ARG A 455 -21.51 17.75 13.67
CA ARG A 455 -21.53 17.05 12.35
C ARG A 455 -21.25 17.94 11.15
N TYR A 456 -21.24 19.27 11.31
CA TYR A 456 -20.86 20.17 10.23
C TYR A 456 -19.36 20.10 9.93
N ASP A 457 -18.54 19.80 10.95
CA ASP A 457 -17.08 19.80 10.86
C ASP A 457 -16.47 18.39 11.02
N PHE A 458 -17.20 17.47 11.68
CA PHE A 458 -16.69 16.15 12.03
C PHE A 458 -17.67 15.04 11.60
N ASN A 459 -17.11 13.88 11.20
CA ASN A 459 -17.91 12.67 11.06
C ASN A 459 -18.27 12.15 12.46
N CYS A 460 -19.54 12.29 12.84
CA CYS A 460 -20.09 11.96 14.15
C CYS A 460 -21.09 10.80 14.04
N VAL A 461 -21.19 10.03 15.10
CA VAL A 461 -22.20 8.98 15.25
C VAL A 461 -22.95 9.13 16.56
N TYR A 462 -24.26 8.86 16.53
CA TYR A 462 -25.11 8.73 17.71
C TYR A 462 -25.30 7.26 18.03
N ASP A 463 -25.14 6.85 19.30
CA ASP A 463 -25.38 5.48 19.74
C ASP A 463 -25.98 5.45 21.14
N GLU A 464 -27.15 4.85 21.30
CA GLU A 464 -27.86 4.66 22.59
C GLU A 464 -28.10 3.19 22.94
N LYS A 465 -27.73 2.27 22.03
CA LYS A 465 -28.02 0.85 22.19
C LYS A 465 -26.98 0.17 23.07
N ASP A 466 -27.42 -0.60 24.04
CA ASP A 466 -26.62 -1.30 25.05
C ASP A 466 -26.08 -0.40 26.18
N SER A 467 -25.34 -1.00 27.10
CA SER A 467 -24.68 -0.27 28.20
C SER A 467 -23.55 0.61 27.67
N ILE A 468 -23.27 1.73 28.36
CA ILE A 468 -22.24 2.67 27.98
C ILE A 468 -20.87 2.00 27.80
N GLY A 469 -20.51 1.03 28.64
CA GLY A 469 -19.25 0.29 28.53
C GLY A 469 -19.15 -0.53 27.23
N LYS A 470 -20.26 -1.14 26.75
CA LYS A 470 -20.28 -1.86 25.48
C LYS A 470 -20.17 -0.90 24.30
N ARG A 471 -20.79 0.27 24.39
CA ARG A 471 -20.68 1.32 23.37
C ARG A 471 -19.25 1.84 23.26
N TYR A 472 -18.58 2.11 24.39
CA TYR A 472 -17.17 2.49 24.39
C TYR A 472 -16.29 1.45 23.68
N ARG A 473 -16.45 0.15 24.01
CA ARG A 473 -15.69 -0.93 23.36
C ARG A 473 -15.92 -1.00 21.85
N ARG A 474 -17.16 -0.79 21.40
CA ARG A 474 -17.51 -0.75 19.96
C ARG A 474 -16.80 0.40 19.24
N HIS A 475 -16.73 1.56 19.89
CA HIS A 475 -16.04 2.72 19.34
C HIS A 475 -14.53 2.62 19.43
N ASP A 476 -13.98 1.98 20.47
CA ASP A 476 -12.55 1.64 20.55
C ASP A 476 -12.14 0.72 19.37
N ALA A 477 -12.96 -0.29 19.05
CA ALA A 477 -12.69 -1.25 17.97
C ALA A 477 -12.70 -0.64 16.56
N ILE A 478 -13.44 0.44 16.32
CA ILE A 478 -13.43 1.17 15.04
C ILE A 478 -12.52 2.39 15.03
N GLY A 479 -11.80 2.63 16.14
CA GLY A 479 -10.80 3.68 16.24
C GLY A 479 -11.34 5.09 16.47
N THR A 480 -12.57 5.26 17.00
CA THR A 480 -13.15 6.57 17.32
C THR A 480 -12.37 7.21 18.48
N PRO A 481 -11.71 8.38 18.28
CA PRO A 481 -10.85 8.95 19.30
C PRO A 481 -11.59 9.53 20.50
N TYR A 482 -12.83 10.01 20.32
CA TYR A 482 -13.62 10.67 21.36
C TYR A 482 -15.01 10.06 21.49
N CYS A 483 -15.38 9.67 22.72
CA CYS A 483 -16.75 9.37 23.10
C CYS A 483 -17.28 10.45 24.03
N VAL A 484 -18.32 11.15 23.61
CA VAL A 484 -18.97 12.24 24.34
C VAL A 484 -20.23 11.67 25.00
N THR A 485 -20.22 11.54 26.31
CA THR A 485 -21.36 11.02 27.09
C THR A 485 -22.19 12.17 27.64
N ILE A 486 -23.48 12.16 27.30
CA ILE A 486 -24.49 13.05 27.87
C ILE A 486 -25.06 12.30 29.08
N ASP A 487 -24.83 12.82 30.26
CA ASP A 487 -25.18 12.20 31.54
C ASP A 487 -26.22 13.01 32.34
N ASN A 488 -26.57 12.51 33.54
CA ASN A 488 -27.62 13.11 34.34
C ASN A 488 -27.29 14.52 34.85
N ASP A 489 -26.03 14.92 34.91
CA ASP A 489 -25.59 16.23 35.33
C ASP A 489 -25.60 17.23 34.20
N THR A 490 -25.52 16.78 32.93
CA THR A 490 -25.48 17.62 31.73
C THR A 490 -26.60 18.67 31.64
N PRO A 491 -27.88 18.34 31.99
CA PRO A 491 -28.94 19.37 31.95
C PRO A 491 -28.75 20.52 32.96
N SER A 492 -27.98 20.29 34.01
CA SER A 492 -27.78 21.32 35.09
C SER A 492 -26.50 22.12 34.92
N ASP A 493 -25.43 21.52 34.38
CA ASP A 493 -24.10 22.16 34.29
C ASP A 493 -23.65 22.49 32.86
N GLU A 494 -24.48 22.17 31.87
CA GLU A 494 -24.18 22.35 30.42
C GLU A 494 -22.81 21.77 30.01
N ALA A 495 -22.39 20.68 30.65
CA ALA A 495 -21.14 20.00 30.37
C ALA A 495 -21.38 18.53 30.05
N VAL A 496 -20.42 17.91 29.38
CA VAL A 496 -20.44 16.52 28.93
C VAL A 496 -19.21 15.79 29.41
N THR A 497 -19.29 14.47 29.53
CA THR A 497 -18.14 13.64 29.85
C THR A 497 -17.49 13.16 28.55
N VAL A 498 -16.27 13.62 28.25
CA VAL A 498 -15.47 13.20 27.11
C VAL A 498 -14.52 12.09 27.54
N ARG A 499 -14.63 10.92 26.92
CA ARG A 499 -13.71 9.80 27.08
C ARG A 499 -12.73 9.73 25.90
N PHE A 500 -11.44 9.65 26.23
CA PHE A 500 -10.33 9.51 25.28
C PHE A 500 -10.08 8.01 25.04
N ARG A 501 -10.06 7.60 23.76
CA ARG A 501 -9.86 6.19 23.35
C ARG A 501 -8.56 5.60 23.89
N ASP A 502 -7.44 6.31 23.72
CA ASP A 502 -6.10 5.76 23.93
C ASP A 502 -5.74 5.59 25.41
N THR A 503 -6.21 6.50 26.27
CA THR A 503 -5.95 6.49 27.73
C THR A 503 -7.11 5.98 28.58
N MET A 504 -8.31 5.89 28.01
CA MET A 504 -9.59 5.68 28.72
C MET A 504 -9.92 6.79 29.75
N GLU A 505 -9.11 7.82 29.84
CA GLU A 505 -9.36 8.97 30.69
C GLU A 505 -10.71 9.62 30.34
N GLN A 506 -11.40 10.09 31.35
CA GLN A 506 -12.66 10.82 31.21
C GLN A 506 -12.51 12.21 31.81
N LYS A 507 -12.94 13.21 31.03
CA LYS A 507 -12.86 14.63 31.43
C LYS A 507 -14.22 15.29 31.29
N ARG A 508 -14.62 16.07 32.30
CA ARG A 508 -15.81 16.93 32.21
C ARG A 508 -15.47 18.16 31.38
N VAL A 509 -16.26 18.44 30.33
CA VAL A 509 -16.01 19.53 29.36
C VAL A 509 -17.30 20.27 29.12
N PRO A 510 -17.33 21.65 29.26
CA PRO A 510 -18.47 22.44 28.85
C PRO A 510 -18.81 22.24 27.38
N ILE A 511 -20.11 22.11 27.03
CA ILE A 511 -20.55 21.87 25.64
C ILE A 511 -19.97 22.94 24.69
N ARG A 512 -19.91 24.20 25.10
CA ARG A 512 -19.33 25.31 24.31
C ARG A 512 -17.83 25.15 23.97
N GLU A 513 -17.08 24.34 24.72
CA GLU A 513 -15.64 24.12 24.53
C GLU A 513 -15.35 22.80 23.76
N LEU A 514 -16.38 21.97 23.59
CA LEU A 514 -16.25 20.64 23.03
C LEU A 514 -15.69 20.65 21.60
N HIS A 515 -16.19 21.53 20.74
CA HIS A 515 -15.73 21.66 19.36
C HIS A 515 -14.22 21.92 19.28
N ALA A 516 -13.73 22.91 20.03
CA ALA A 516 -12.31 23.29 20.03
C ALA A 516 -11.41 22.15 20.54
N LEU A 517 -11.85 21.44 21.60
CA LEU A 517 -11.11 20.29 22.14
C LEU A 517 -10.98 19.15 21.11
N ILE A 518 -12.06 18.88 20.37
CA ILE A 518 -12.06 17.83 19.35
C ILE A 518 -11.18 18.25 18.17
N ASP A 519 -11.38 19.47 17.62
CA ASP A 519 -10.68 19.97 16.44
C ASP A 519 -9.16 19.94 16.61
N GLU A 520 -8.65 20.22 17.80
CA GLU A 520 -7.21 20.22 18.09
C GLU A 520 -6.49 18.96 17.61
N LYS A 521 -7.15 17.79 17.71
CA LYS A 521 -6.53 16.48 17.39
C LYS A 521 -7.08 15.82 16.12
N VAL A 522 -8.37 16.06 15.78
CA VAL A 522 -9.00 15.35 14.66
C VAL A 522 -8.93 16.10 13.34
N SER A 523 -8.59 17.40 13.37
CA SER A 523 -8.42 18.16 12.14
C SER A 523 -7.17 17.71 11.38
N MET A 524 -7.24 17.71 10.03
CA MET A 524 -6.08 17.40 9.19
C MET A 524 -4.88 18.31 9.48
N LYS A 525 -5.16 19.55 9.91
CA LYS A 525 -4.16 20.52 10.36
C LYS A 525 -3.24 19.98 11.46
N SER A 526 -3.74 19.08 12.33
CA SER A 526 -2.94 18.48 13.40
C SER A 526 -1.78 17.62 12.85
N LEU A 527 -1.99 16.93 11.73
CA LEU A 527 -0.94 16.19 11.03
C LEU A 527 -0.06 17.10 10.18
N LEU A 528 -0.68 18.02 9.40
CA LEU A 528 0.06 18.84 8.44
C LEU A 528 1.07 19.78 9.11
N LYS A 529 0.77 20.31 10.31
CA LYS A 529 1.68 21.21 11.04
C LYS A 529 3.01 20.58 11.48
N ASN A 530 3.09 19.25 11.51
CA ASN A 530 4.29 18.52 11.93
C ASN A 530 5.21 18.16 10.74
N LEU A 531 4.75 18.39 9.51
CA LEU A 531 5.53 18.20 8.28
C LEU A 531 6.43 19.41 8.01
#